data_e9d73aee55e455b1c67fa20570618146
#
_entry.id   e9d73aee55e455b1c67fa20570618146
#
_cell.length_a   1.000
_cell.length_b   1.000
_cell.length_c   1.000
_cell.angle_alpha   90.00
_cell.angle_beta   90.00
_cell.angle_gamma   90.00
#
_symmetry.space_group_name_H-M   'P 1'
#
loop_
_entity.id
_entity.type
_entity.pdbx_description
1 polymer ?
#
loop_
_entity_poly.entity_id
_entity_poly.type
_entity_poly.pdbx_seq_one_letter_code
_entity_poly.pdbx_strand_id
1 'polypeptide(L)'
;GLWSARALLDSPDAVMEVHSDYIKAGAEVITTNSYSTIPSYLAKAGMSERYEDLTDVAAKMARTAADAASSKVEVAGCLPPLSESYRHDLVPPDAEGFEVYKNLVTVLQPSVDLYLCETMSSAREAATAAKAARAVDAEKPVWIAWTLDETPGGGLRSGESIAQAMAAVAPYSPDAYLFNCTAPEAISVAIEQIVKLTDRPVGAYPNRYHIPPGWTLDNEVGTKHIEMTVDEFMQYVDRWRAMGASVLGGCCGIGPSFIAAIAASR
;
A
#
# COMPACT_ATOMS: atom_id res chain seq x y z
N GLY A 1 8.34 -15.31 -9.15
CA GLY A 1 7.39 -16.15 -8.42
C GLY A 1 6.08 -15.45 -8.11
N LEU A 2 5.13 -16.16 -7.49
CA LEU A 2 3.80 -15.62 -7.14
C LEU A 2 3.78 -14.71 -5.91
N TRP A 3 4.88 -14.54 -5.26
CA TRP A 3 5.02 -13.74 -4.04
C TRP A 3 3.94 -14.04 -2.99
N SER A 4 3.27 -13.02 -2.43
CA SER A 4 2.24 -13.22 -1.41
C SER A 4 0.98 -13.95 -1.93
N ALA A 5 0.67 -13.90 -3.23
CA ALA A 5 -0.41 -14.66 -3.82
C ALA A 5 -0.23 -16.19 -3.67
N ARG A 6 1.04 -16.65 -3.55
CA ARG A 6 1.31 -18.06 -3.32
C ARG A 6 0.72 -18.56 -2.00
N ALA A 7 0.73 -17.73 -0.97
CA ALA A 7 0.16 -18.09 0.33
C ALA A 7 -1.35 -18.33 0.27
N LEU A 8 -2.07 -17.64 -0.60
CA LEU A 8 -3.51 -17.88 -0.81
C LEU A 8 -3.81 -19.28 -1.36
N LEU A 9 -2.85 -19.86 -2.11
CA LEU A 9 -2.98 -21.17 -2.72
C LEU A 9 -2.47 -22.28 -1.80
N ASP A 10 -1.28 -22.08 -1.23
CA ASP A 10 -0.54 -23.15 -0.54
C ASP A 10 -0.78 -23.15 0.99
N SER A 11 -1.15 -22.01 1.58
CA SER A 11 -1.24 -21.85 3.04
C SER A 11 -2.26 -20.75 3.43
N PRO A 12 -3.55 -20.89 3.07
CA PRO A 12 -4.56 -19.87 3.38
C PRO A 12 -4.69 -19.60 4.88
N ASP A 13 -4.53 -20.62 5.73
CA ASP A 13 -4.56 -20.46 7.20
C ASP A 13 -3.46 -19.50 7.69
N ALA A 14 -2.28 -19.53 7.08
CA ALA A 14 -1.20 -18.60 7.43
C ALA A 14 -1.55 -17.15 7.08
N VAL A 15 -2.30 -16.91 6.01
CA VAL A 15 -2.80 -15.56 5.66
C VAL A 15 -3.78 -15.06 6.73
N MET A 16 -4.70 -15.91 7.18
CA MET A 16 -5.63 -15.61 8.26
C MET A 16 -4.91 -15.34 9.59
N GLU A 17 -3.88 -16.13 9.91
CA GLU A 17 -3.05 -15.94 11.10
C GLU A 17 -2.35 -14.58 11.08
N VAL A 18 -1.74 -14.21 9.95
CA VAL A 18 -1.08 -12.91 9.79
C VAL A 18 -2.08 -11.77 10.01
N HIS A 19 -3.26 -11.77 9.38
CA HIS A 19 -4.28 -10.75 9.63
C HIS A 19 -4.65 -10.67 11.11
N SER A 20 -4.88 -11.82 11.74
CA SER A 20 -5.24 -11.90 13.16
C SER A 20 -4.15 -11.37 14.09
N ASP A 21 -2.89 -11.61 13.77
CA ASP A 21 -1.76 -11.14 14.58
C ASP A 21 -1.57 -9.63 14.51
N TYR A 22 -1.76 -9.02 13.34
CA TYR A 22 -1.75 -7.56 13.23
C TYR A 22 -2.95 -6.93 13.94
N ILE A 23 -4.14 -7.52 13.87
CA ILE A 23 -5.33 -7.08 14.62
C ILE A 23 -5.08 -7.17 16.13
N LYS A 24 -4.55 -8.29 16.63
CA LYS A 24 -4.17 -8.44 18.04
C LYS A 24 -3.12 -7.43 18.49
N ALA A 25 -2.23 -7.04 17.58
CA ALA A 25 -1.25 -5.99 17.82
C ALA A 25 -1.86 -4.58 17.87
N GLY A 26 -3.14 -4.43 17.57
CA GLY A 26 -3.87 -3.16 17.65
C GLY A 26 -4.00 -2.42 16.33
N ALA A 27 -3.85 -3.10 15.19
CA ALA A 27 -4.15 -2.52 13.88
C ALA A 27 -5.65 -2.20 13.79
N GLU A 28 -5.97 -0.98 13.36
CA GLU A 28 -7.35 -0.51 13.10
C GLU A 28 -7.72 -0.62 11.63
N VAL A 29 -6.71 -0.75 10.75
CA VAL A 29 -6.88 -1.00 9.32
C VAL A 29 -5.96 -2.16 8.94
N ILE A 30 -6.49 -3.16 8.25
CA ILE A 30 -5.72 -4.23 7.62
C ILE A 30 -5.92 -4.19 6.11
N THR A 31 -4.88 -4.54 5.36
CA THR A 31 -4.91 -4.52 3.90
C THR A 31 -5.11 -5.94 3.35
N THR A 32 -5.93 -6.08 2.31
CA THR A 32 -6.13 -7.38 1.64
C THR A 32 -4.82 -7.91 1.07
N ASN A 33 -4.58 -9.24 1.16
CA ASN A 33 -3.40 -9.88 0.57
C ASN A 33 -3.55 -10.03 -0.97
N SER A 34 -3.97 -8.95 -1.64
CA SER A 34 -4.20 -8.90 -3.08
C SER A 34 -3.11 -8.15 -3.87
N TYR A 35 -2.02 -7.76 -3.23
CA TYR A 35 -0.93 -7.02 -3.88
C TYR A 35 -0.38 -7.75 -5.11
N SER A 36 -0.21 -9.05 -5.05
CA SER A 36 0.33 -9.86 -6.15
C SER A 36 -0.71 -10.70 -6.88
N THR A 37 -2.02 -10.49 -6.65
CA THR A 37 -3.09 -11.14 -7.40
C THR A 37 -3.45 -10.37 -8.68
N ILE A 38 -2.48 -9.79 -9.36
CA ILE A 38 -2.64 -9.05 -10.60
C ILE A 38 -2.26 -9.89 -11.82
N PRO A 39 -2.83 -9.62 -13.00
CA PRO A 39 -2.59 -10.43 -14.20
C PRO A 39 -1.11 -10.62 -14.53
N SER A 40 -0.30 -9.56 -14.43
CA SER A 40 1.14 -9.58 -14.76
C SER A 40 1.95 -10.52 -13.86
N TYR A 41 1.69 -10.52 -12.55
CA TYR A 41 2.38 -11.42 -11.62
C TYR A 41 1.90 -12.85 -11.74
N LEU A 42 0.61 -13.08 -11.89
CA LEU A 42 0.05 -14.41 -12.06
C LEU A 42 0.45 -15.03 -13.40
N ALA A 43 0.69 -14.23 -14.44
CA ALA A 43 1.23 -14.69 -15.72
C ALA A 43 2.55 -15.44 -15.57
N LYS A 44 3.41 -15.04 -14.63
CA LYS A 44 4.69 -15.71 -14.34
C LYS A 44 4.53 -17.18 -13.92
N ALA A 45 3.32 -17.58 -13.50
CA ALA A 45 2.96 -18.97 -13.18
C ALA A 45 1.85 -19.54 -14.09
N GLY A 46 1.53 -18.88 -15.21
CA GLY A 46 0.49 -19.32 -16.13
C GLY A 46 -0.93 -19.20 -15.56
N MET A 47 -1.17 -18.28 -14.62
CA MET A 47 -2.45 -18.15 -13.92
C MET A 47 -3.07 -16.75 -14.06
N SER A 48 -2.78 -16.01 -15.13
CA SER A 48 -3.32 -14.65 -15.34
C SER A 48 -4.83 -14.56 -15.15
N GLU A 49 -5.56 -15.54 -15.67
CA GLU A 49 -7.03 -15.59 -15.64
C GLU A 49 -7.62 -15.73 -14.23
N ARG A 50 -6.79 -16.06 -13.23
CA ARG A 50 -7.23 -16.28 -11.86
C ARG A 50 -7.14 -15.04 -10.97
N TYR A 51 -6.79 -13.88 -11.53
CA TYR A 51 -6.55 -12.69 -10.71
C TYR A 51 -7.80 -12.21 -9.95
N GLU A 52 -8.98 -12.30 -10.56
CA GLU A 52 -10.25 -11.96 -9.91
C GLU A 52 -10.58 -12.94 -8.78
N ASP A 53 -10.49 -14.24 -9.04
CA ASP A 53 -10.74 -15.29 -8.04
C ASP A 53 -9.83 -15.13 -6.82
N LEU A 54 -8.52 -14.94 -7.05
CA LEU A 54 -7.54 -14.82 -5.96
C LEU A 54 -7.69 -13.50 -5.20
N THR A 55 -8.07 -12.42 -5.88
CA THR A 55 -8.41 -11.15 -5.25
C THR A 55 -9.64 -11.27 -4.35
N ASP A 56 -10.70 -11.97 -4.81
CA ASP A 56 -11.90 -12.23 -4.01
C ASP A 56 -11.58 -13.07 -2.76
N VAL A 57 -10.77 -14.12 -2.92
CA VAL A 57 -10.30 -14.93 -1.78
C VAL A 57 -9.55 -14.07 -0.77
N ALA A 58 -8.59 -13.25 -1.21
CA ALA A 58 -7.83 -12.37 -0.34
C ALA A 58 -8.72 -11.35 0.40
N ALA A 59 -9.71 -10.78 -0.29
CA ALA A 59 -10.65 -9.82 0.28
C ALA A 59 -11.55 -10.47 1.36
N LYS A 60 -12.10 -11.65 1.07
CA LYS A 60 -12.93 -12.40 2.02
C LYS A 60 -12.16 -12.83 3.27
N MET A 61 -10.89 -13.22 3.12
CA MET A 61 -10.05 -13.57 4.25
C MET A 61 -9.80 -12.36 5.17
N ALA A 62 -9.44 -11.21 4.61
CA ALA A 62 -9.26 -9.99 5.38
C ALA A 62 -10.57 -9.58 6.09
N ARG A 63 -11.71 -9.64 5.39
CA ARG A 63 -13.03 -9.35 5.97
C ARG A 63 -13.36 -10.31 7.12
N THR A 64 -13.13 -11.60 6.93
CA THR A 64 -13.37 -12.60 7.99
C THR A 64 -12.53 -12.34 9.23
N ALA A 65 -11.25 -11.98 9.06
CA ALA A 65 -10.38 -11.64 10.18
C ALA A 65 -10.84 -10.37 10.91
N ALA A 66 -11.25 -9.34 10.16
CA ALA A 66 -11.75 -8.09 10.72
C ALA A 66 -13.08 -8.28 11.48
N ASP A 67 -14.01 -9.08 10.94
CA ASP A 67 -15.31 -9.37 11.57
C ASP A 67 -15.16 -10.23 12.83
N ALA A 68 -14.11 -11.04 12.95
CA ALA A 68 -13.79 -11.82 14.14
C ALA A 68 -13.10 -10.99 15.25
N ALA A 69 -12.72 -9.75 14.97
CA ALA A 69 -12.05 -8.88 15.94
C ALA A 69 -13.00 -8.41 17.04
N SER A 70 -12.46 -8.17 18.24
CA SER A 70 -13.21 -7.62 19.37
C SER A 70 -13.45 -6.11 19.29
N SER A 71 -12.77 -5.41 18.39
CA SER A 71 -12.90 -3.98 18.09
C SER A 71 -13.16 -3.79 16.62
N LYS A 72 -13.65 -2.59 16.23
CA LYS A 72 -13.82 -2.26 14.81
C LYS A 72 -12.45 -2.24 14.12
N VAL A 73 -12.33 -3.01 13.05
CA VAL A 73 -11.17 -3.04 12.15
C VAL A 73 -11.68 -2.82 10.74
N GLU A 74 -11.08 -1.87 10.03
CA GLU A 74 -11.42 -1.59 8.64
C GLU A 74 -10.54 -2.43 7.70
N VAL A 75 -11.10 -2.82 6.56
CA VAL A 75 -10.40 -3.55 5.52
C VAL A 75 -10.12 -2.62 4.35
N ALA A 76 -8.84 -2.39 4.09
CA ALA A 76 -8.37 -1.67 2.91
C ALA A 76 -8.19 -2.63 1.73
N GLY A 77 -8.91 -2.39 0.65
CA GLY A 77 -8.72 -3.11 -0.61
C GLY A 77 -7.47 -2.62 -1.33
N CYS A 78 -6.47 -3.46 -1.44
CA CYS A 78 -5.20 -3.12 -2.10
C CYS A 78 -5.37 -2.99 -3.62
N LEU A 79 -5.00 -1.83 -4.16
CA LEU A 79 -4.81 -1.57 -5.58
C LEU A 79 -3.31 -1.33 -5.81
N PRO A 80 -2.55 -2.37 -6.20
CA PRO A 80 -1.10 -2.31 -6.31
C PRO A 80 -0.63 -1.79 -7.68
N PRO A 81 0.67 -1.51 -7.88
CA PRO A 81 1.25 -1.34 -9.21
C PRO A 81 0.96 -2.54 -10.11
N LEU A 82 0.57 -2.29 -11.37
CA LEU A 82 0.07 -3.36 -12.26
C LEU A 82 1.15 -4.14 -13.03
N SER A 83 2.42 -3.70 -12.98
CA SER A 83 3.52 -4.40 -13.64
C SER A 83 4.58 -4.81 -12.64
N GLU A 84 5.40 -3.86 -12.20
CA GLU A 84 6.46 -4.08 -11.23
C GLU A 84 6.45 -2.96 -10.18
N SER A 85 6.69 -3.32 -8.92
CA SER A 85 6.85 -2.34 -7.84
C SER A 85 8.05 -1.44 -8.09
N TYR A 86 7.95 -0.16 -7.74
CA TYR A 86 9.03 0.85 -7.84
C TYR A 86 9.46 1.21 -9.27
N ARG A 87 8.77 0.72 -10.29
CA ARG A 87 9.14 0.85 -11.70
C ARG A 87 8.13 1.71 -12.45
N HIS A 88 8.24 3.04 -12.26
CA HIS A 88 7.40 4.02 -12.97
C HIS A 88 7.50 3.91 -14.51
N ASP A 89 8.62 3.40 -15.00
CA ASP A 89 8.91 3.17 -16.42
C ASP A 89 8.17 1.97 -17.01
N LEU A 90 7.65 1.08 -16.17
CA LEU A 90 6.88 -0.12 -16.58
C LEU A 90 5.36 0.01 -16.33
N VAL A 91 4.89 1.17 -15.88
CA VAL A 91 3.45 1.41 -15.69
C VAL A 91 2.72 1.25 -17.04
N PRO A 92 1.67 0.41 -17.12
CA PRO A 92 0.97 0.16 -18.37
C PRO A 92 0.29 1.42 -18.91
N PRO A 93 -0.16 1.41 -20.18
CA PRO A 93 -0.99 2.48 -20.74
C PRO A 93 -2.25 2.71 -19.90
N ASP A 94 -2.68 3.97 -19.74
CA ASP A 94 -3.79 4.35 -18.85
C ASP A 94 -5.10 3.59 -19.13
N ALA A 95 -5.42 3.34 -20.39
CA ALA A 95 -6.63 2.62 -20.77
C ALA A 95 -6.59 1.15 -20.32
N GLU A 96 -5.44 0.50 -20.45
CA GLU A 96 -5.22 -0.88 -20.01
C GLU A 96 -5.24 -0.96 -18.48
N GLY A 97 -4.47 -0.09 -17.82
CA GLY A 97 -4.42 -0.01 -16.36
C GLY A 97 -5.78 0.28 -15.74
N PHE A 98 -6.56 1.16 -16.35
CA PHE A 98 -7.90 1.49 -15.88
C PHE A 98 -8.83 0.28 -15.87
N GLU A 99 -8.86 -0.54 -16.93
CA GLU A 99 -9.73 -1.73 -16.98
C GLU A 99 -9.31 -2.78 -15.92
N VAL A 100 -8.01 -2.99 -15.71
CA VAL A 100 -7.54 -3.91 -14.67
C VAL A 100 -7.93 -3.40 -13.29
N TYR A 101 -7.66 -2.14 -12.97
CA TYR A 101 -8.06 -1.56 -11.68
C TYR A 101 -9.57 -1.58 -11.48
N LYS A 102 -10.36 -1.30 -12.51
CA LYS A 102 -11.82 -1.37 -12.45
C LYS A 102 -12.32 -2.77 -12.06
N ASN A 103 -11.72 -3.81 -12.64
CA ASN A 103 -12.05 -5.19 -12.30
C ASN A 103 -11.65 -5.51 -10.85
N LEU A 104 -10.43 -5.12 -10.42
CA LEU A 104 -9.98 -5.31 -9.04
C LEU A 104 -10.93 -4.62 -8.04
N VAL A 105 -11.31 -3.37 -8.30
CA VAL A 105 -12.27 -2.63 -7.46
C VAL A 105 -13.62 -3.34 -7.39
N THR A 106 -14.13 -3.82 -8.53
CA THR A 106 -15.41 -4.55 -8.59
C THR A 106 -15.38 -5.81 -7.72
N VAL A 107 -14.28 -6.55 -7.74
CA VAL A 107 -14.10 -7.75 -6.93
C VAL A 107 -13.93 -7.42 -5.45
N LEU A 108 -13.19 -6.37 -5.12
CA LEU A 108 -12.93 -5.96 -3.73
C LEU A 108 -14.15 -5.35 -3.05
N GLN A 109 -14.99 -4.63 -3.81
CA GLN A 109 -16.07 -3.79 -3.30
C GLN A 109 -16.94 -4.44 -2.21
N PRO A 110 -17.39 -5.71 -2.32
CA PRO A 110 -18.26 -6.30 -1.30
C PRO A 110 -17.61 -6.53 0.06
N SER A 111 -16.27 -6.59 0.11
CA SER A 111 -15.52 -7.06 1.28
C SER A 111 -14.66 -5.98 1.96
N VAL A 112 -14.56 -4.77 1.39
CA VAL A 112 -13.67 -3.72 1.87
C VAL A 112 -14.41 -2.49 2.35
N ASP A 113 -13.79 -1.73 3.23
CA ASP A 113 -14.32 -0.47 3.75
C ASP A 113 -13.76 0.75 3.01
N LEU A 114 -12.56 0.62 2.42
CA LEU A 114 -11.87 1.65 1.64
C LEU A 114 -10.98 1.01 0.58
N TYR A 115 -10.53 1.81 -0.39
CA TYR A 115 -9.53 1.41 -1.40
C TYR A 115 -8.19 2.09 -1.10
N LEU A 116 -7.12 1.31 -1.15
CA LEU A 116 -5.76 1.77 -0.96
C LEU A 116 -4.95 1.59 -2.25
N CYS A 117 -4.75 2.70 -2.99
CA CYS A 117 -3.82 2.73 -4.12
C CYS A 117 -2.41 2.80 -3.54
N GLU A 118 -1.75 1.65 -3.36
CA GLU A 118 -0.50 1.59 -2.59
C GLU A 118 0.75 1.34 -3.45
N THR A 119 1.88 1.85 -2.95
CA THR A 119 3.20 1.71 -3.59
C THR A 119 3.25 2.33 -5.00
N MET A 120 2.43 3.36 -5.23
CA MET A 120 2.36 4.04 -6.51
C MET A 120 3.68 4.74 -6.82
N SER A 121 4.30 4.40 -7.94
CA SER A 121 5.63 4.89 -8.33
C SER A 121 5.61 6.21 -9.10
N SER A 122 4.43 6.62 -9.59
CA SER A 122 4.23 7.84 -10.36
C SER A 122 2.85 8.47 -10.08
N ALA A 123 2.71 9.74 -10.42
CA ALA A 123 1.44 10.47 -10.36
C ALA A 123 0.39 9.86 -11.29
N ARG A 124 0.80 9.46 -12.51
CA ARG A 124 -0.07 8.85 -13.52
C ARG A 124 -0.66 7.52 -13.06
N GLU A 125 0.17 6.66 -12.46
CA GLU A 125 -0.27 5.35 -11.93
C GLU A 125 -1.32 5.52 -10.84
N ALA A 126 -1.05 6.39 -9.86
CA ALA A 126 -1.98 6.70 -8.79
C ALA A 126 -3.31 7.29 -9.31
N ALA A 127 -3.23 8.19 -10.29
CA ALA A 127 -4.42 8.79 -10.90
C ALA A 127 -5.28 7.76 -11.63
N THR A 128 -4.68 6.80 -12.34
CA THR A 128 -5.40 5.72 -13.04
C THR A 128 -6.11 4.80 -12.04
N ALA A 129 -5.46 4.41 -10.95
CA ALA A 129 -6.05 3.60 -9.89
C ALA A 129 -7.21 4.33 -9.18
N ALA A 130 -7.00 5.59 -8.79
CA ALA A 130 -8.03 6.42 -8.15
C ALA A 130 -9.25 6.65 -9.05
N LYS A 131 -9.01 6.90 -10.35
CA LYS A 131 -10.07 7.02 -11.36
C LYS A 131 -10.93 5.75 -11.44
N ALA A 132 -10.30 4.60 -11.45
CA ALA A 132 -11.00 3.32 -11.52
C ALA A 132 -11.80 3.05 -10.23
N ALA A 133 -11.24 3.34 -9.06
CA ALA A 133 -11.93 3.23 -7.79
C ALA A 133 -13.22 4.07 -7.77
N ARG A 134 -13.12 5.35 -8.14
CA ARG A 134 -14.28 6.26 -8.18
C ARG A 134 -15.30 5.92 -9.28
N ALA A 135 -14.87 5.31 -10.37
CA ALA A 135 -15.78 4.90 -11.45
C ALA A 135 -16.66 3.70 -11.05
N VAL A 136 -16.19 2.82 -10.19
CA VAL A 136 -16.93 1.65 -9.69
C VAL A 136 -17.67 1.96 -8.41
N ASP A 137 -17.03 2.69 -7.49
CA ASP A 137 -17.57 3.01 -6.17
C ASP A 137 -17.26 4.46 -5.81
N ALA A 138 -18.30 5.30 -5.87
CA ALA A 138 -18.17 6.72 -5.55
C ALA A 138 -18.15 7.01 -4.04
N GLU A 139 -18.61 6.05 -3.21
CA GLU A 139 -18.90 6.29 -1.80
C GLU A 139 -17.75 5.94 -0.86
N LYS A 140 -17.09 4.80 -1.09
CA LYS A 140 -16.00 4.35 -0.20
C LYS A 140 -14.77 5.24 -0.30
N PRO A 141 -14.07 5.48 0.82
CA PRO A 141 -12.84 6.27 0.82
C PRO A 141 -11.78 5.69 -0.11
N VAL A 142 -11.03 6.58 -0.75
CA VAL A 142 -9.86 6.24 -1.59
C VAL A 142 -8.62 6.89 -0.98
N TRP A 143 -7.68 6.07 -0.54
CA TRP A 143 -6.39 6.50 -0.03
C TRP A 143 -5.31 6.30 -1.07
N ILE A 144 -4.41 7.26 -1.19
CA ILE A 144 -3.27 7.19 -2.11
C ILE A 144 -1.99 7.06 -1.31
N ALA A 145 -1.20 6.03 -1.60
CA ALA A 145 0.12 5.83 -1.01
C ALA A 145 1.18 5.76 -2.11
N TRP A 146 2.10 6.72 -2.11
CA TRP A 146 3.23 6.75 -3.03
C TRP A 146 4.49 6.16 -2.42
N THR A 147 5.24 5.45 -3.25
CA THR A 147 6.63 5.12 -2.96
C THR A 147 7.55 6.19 -3.53
N LEU A 148 8.57 6.57 -2.74
CA LEU A 148 9.43 7.71 -3.03
C LEU A 148 10.78 7.27 -3.57
N ASP A 149 11.53 8.19 -4.17
CA ASP A 149 12.96 8.06 -4.31
C ASP A 149 13.62 7.87 -2.94
N GLU A 150 14.65 7.04 -2.86
CA GLU A 150 15.33 6.77 -1.60
C GLU A 150 16.12 7.98 -1.07
N THR A 151 16.41 8.96 -1.94
CA THR A 151 17.04 10.22 -1.55
C THR A 151 16.00 11.13 -0.90
N PRO A 152 16.17 11.56 0.36
CA PRO A 152 15.26 12.47 1.00
C PRO A 152 15.03 13.75 0.18
N GLY A 153 13.75 14.02 -0.16
CA GLY A 153 13.38 15.17 -0.99
C GLY A 153 13.41 14.92 -2.50
N GLY A 154 13.76 13.72 -2.94
CA GLY A 154 13.80 13.36 -4.37
C GLY A 154 12.41 13.23 -5.04
N GLY A 155 11.33 13.31 -4.28
CA GLY A 155 9.97 13.15 -4.80
C GLY A 155 9.58 11.69 -5.00
N LEU A 156 8.69 11.42 -5.97
CA LEU A 156 8.29 10.06 -6.34
C LEU A 156 9.44 9.34 -7.09
N ARG A 157 9.32 8.03 -7.23
CA ARG A 157 10.27 7.23 -8.05
C ARG A 157 10.37 7.72 -9.50
N SER A 158 9.32 8.33 -10.03
CA SER A 158 9.26 8.96 -11.35
C SER A 158 9.98 10.32 -11.44
N GLY A 159 10.43 10.87 -10.31
CA GLY A 159 11.01 12.22 -10.22
C GLY A 159 9.98 13.34 -10.10
N GLU A 160 8.70 13.04 -10.08
CA GLU A 160 7.64 14.03 -9.86
C GLU A 160 7.66 14.52 -8.41
N SER A 161 7.39 15.81 -8.21
CA SER A 161 7.23 16.37 -6.87
C SER A 161 5.93 15.92 -6.20
N ILE A 162 5.87 15.99 -4.87
CA ILE A 162 4.64 15.71 -4.10
C ILE A 162 3.46 16.55 -4.60
N ALA A 163 3.70 17.83 -4.87
CA ALA A 163 2.66 18.75 -5.37
C ALA A 163 2.12 18.32 -6.75
N GLN A 164 2.99 17.87 -7.66
CA GLN A 164 2.57 17.35 -8.97
C GLN A 164 1.76 16.05 -8.81
N ALA A 165 2.19 15.16 -7.94
CA ALA A 165 1.48 13.91 -7.66
C ALA A 165 0.08 14.18 -7.08
N MET A 166 -0.04 15.10 -6.12
CA MET A 166 -1.34 15.52 -5.57
C MET A 166 -2.25 16.15 -6.63
N ALA A 167 -1.70 17.01 -7.48
CA ALA A 167 -2.47 17.65 -8.55
C ALA A 167 -3.06 16.62 -9.54
N ALA A 168 -2.33 15.55 -9.85
CA ALA A 168 -2.78 14.50 -10.76
C ALA A 168 -3.96 13.69 -10.19
N VAL A 169 -4.00 13.45 -8.89
CA VAL A 169 -5.07 12.69 -8.24
C VAL A 169 -6.23 13.57 -7.74
N ALA A 170 -6.06 14.88 -7.67
CA ALA A 170 -7.06 15.83 -7.16
C ALA A 170 -8.46 15.69 -7.81
N PRO A 171 -8.60 15.42 -9.14
CA PRO A 171 -9.91 15.22 -9.76
C PRO A 171 -10.71 14.04 -9.18
N TYR A 172 -10.05 13.11 -8.50
CA TYR A 172 -10.67 11.92 -7.90
C TYR A 172 -10.90 12.05 -6.41
N SER A 173 -10.65 13.22 -5.83
CA SER A 173 -10.91 13.57 -4.43
C SER A 173 -10.44 12.49 -3.44
N PRO A 174 -9.13 12.21 -3.34
CA PRO A 174 -8.63 11.27 -2.34
C PRO A 174 -8.97 11.68 -0.92
N ASP A 175 -9.24 10.70 -0.05
CA ASP A 175 -9.61 10.92 1.34
C ASP A 175 -8.40 10.96 2.28
N ALA A 176 -7.27 10.37 1.86
CA ALA A 176 -5.99 10.43 2.57
C ALA A 176 -4.81 10.33 1.61
N TYR A 177 -3.66 10.85 2.04
CA TYR A 177 -2.39 10.78 1.33
C TYR A 177 -1.31 10.15 2.21
N LEU A 178 -0.68 9.11 1.72
CA LEU A 178 0.29 8.34 2.46
C LEU A 178 1.58 8.15 1.66
N PHE A 179 2.64 7.77 2.38
CA PHE A 179 3.90 7.33 1.79
C PHE A 179 4.26 5.96 2.33
N ASN A 180 4.63 5.05 1.44
CA ASN A 180 4.92 3.68 1.84
C ASN A 180 6.09 3.05 1.10
N CYS A 181 6.54 1.94 1.65
CA CYS A 181 7.54 1.08 1.04
C CYS A 181 8.81 1.83 0.58
N THR A 182 9.22 2.78 1.40
CA THR A 182 10.41 3.63 1.25
C THR A 182 11.07 3.77 2.61
N ALA A 183 12.35 4.12 2.66
CA ALA A 183 13.07 4.36 3.90
C ALA A 183 12.45 5.51 4.72
N PRO A 184 12.45 5.42 6.06
CA PRO A 184 11.80 6.40 6.94
C PRO A 184 12.30 7.83 6.77
N GLU A 185 13.57 8.01 6.38
CA GLU A 185 14.19 9.32 6.15
C GLU A 185 13.54 10.07 4.99
N ALA A 186 13.33 9.39 3.86
CA ALA A 186 12.67 9.97 2.69
C ALA A 186 11.21 10.29 2.98
N ILE A 187 10.50 9.39 3.69
CA ILE A 187 9.11 9.61 4.13
C ILE A 187 9.02 10.83 5.05
N SER A 188 9.98 11.03 5.96
CA SER A 188 9.96 12.17 6.89
C SER A 188 9.96 13.51 6.16
N VAL A 189 10.77 13.64 5.11
CA VAL A 189 10.81 14.86 4.28
C VAL A 189 9.51 15.04 3.49
N ALA A 190 8.95 13.94 2.96
CA ALA A 190 7.70 13.99 2.23
C ALA A 190 6.51 14.39 3.11
N ILE A 191 6.43 13.90 4.35
CA ILE A 191 5.41 14.33 5.32
C ILE A 191 5.54 15.82 5.61
N GLU A 192 6.75 16.33 5.86
CA GLU A 192 6.97 17.76 6.09
C GLU A 192 6.49 18.63 4.91
N GLN A 193 6.58 18.12 3.70
CA GLN A 193 6.09 18.82 2.51
C GLN A 193 4.56 18.75 2.39
N ILE A 194 3.98 17.55 2.49
CA ILE A 194 2.57 17.33 2.16
C ILE A 194 1.61 17.95 3.19
N VAL A 195 1.96 17.99 4.48
CA VAL A 195 1.12 18.63 5.51
C VAL A 195 0.90 20.11 5.30
N LYS A 196 1.72 20.75 4.47
CA LYS A 196 1.57 22.16 4.07
C LYS A 196 0.63 22.33 2.86
N LEU A 197 0.24 21.23 2.21
CA LEU A 197 -0.50 21.23 0.95
C LEU A 197 -1.93 20.72 1.09
N THR A 198 -2.28 20.10 2.23
CA THR A 198 -3.60 19.50 2.43
C THR A 198 -4.00 19.46 3.90
N ASP A 199 -5.32 19.54 4.15
CA ASP A 199 -5.94 19.27 5.45
C ASP A 199 -6.48 17.81 5.54
N ARG A 200 -6.29 17.00 4.51
CA ARG A 200 -6.67 15.58 4.51
C ARG A 200 -5.72 14.77 5.40
N PRO A 201 -6.17 13.64 5.95
CA PRO A 201 -5.30 12.73 6.67
C PRO A 201 -4.02 12.41 5.88
N VAL A 202 -2.89 12.46 6.57
CA VAL A 202 -1.57 12.13 6.02
C VAL A 202 -1.00 10.95 6.78
N GLY A 203 -0.27 10.06 6.10
CA GLY A 203 0.26 8.89 6.75
C GLY A 203 1.57 8.35 6.22
N ALA A 204 2.13 7.40 6.98
CA ALA A 204 3.40 6.74 6.73
C ALA A 204 3.35 5.26 7.11
N TYR A 205 3.82 4.40 6.22
CA TYR A 205 4.11 2.99 6.52
C TYR A 205 5.36 2.53 5.75
N PRO A 206 6.54 2.80 6.35
CA PRO A 206 7.84 2.53 5.74
C PRO A 206 8.16 1.05 5.63
N ASN A 207 9.21 0.73 4.88
CA ASN A 207 9.85 -0.56 4.93
C ASN A 207 11.16 -0.53 5.74
N ARG A 208 11.76 -1.72 5.94
CA ARG A 208 13.10 -1.90 6.51
C ARG A 208 14.12 -2.29 5.44
N TYR A 209 13.98 -1.75 4.23
CA TYR A 209 14.88 -2.04 3.12
C TYR A 209 15.11 -0.79 2.28
N HIS A 210 16.36 -0.59 1.83
CA HIS A 210 16.63 0.31 0.73
C HIS A 210 16.40 -0.42 -0.58
N ILE A 211 15.57 0.14 -1.43
CA ILE A 211 15.21 -0.43 -2.73
C ILE A 211 15.99 0.32 -3.82
N PRO A 212 17.03 -0.28 -4.41
CA PRO A 212 17.84 0.39 -5.42
C PRO A 212 17.09 0.60 -6.73
N PRO A 213 17.51 1.56 -7.56
CA PRO A 213 16.96 1.74 -8.90
C PRO A 213 17.01 0.45 -9.73
N GLY A 214 15.96 0.20 -10.52
CA GLY A 214 15.88 -0.98 -11.38
C GLY A 214 15.55 -2.30 -10.67
N TRP A 215 15.30 -2.27 -9.37
CA TRP A 215 14.85 -3.46 -8.64
C TRP A 215 13.49 -3.96 -9.16
N THR A 216 13.36 -5.28 -9.27
CA THR A 216 12.08 -5.96 -9.50
C THR A 216 12.01 -7.21 -8.64
N LEU A 217 10.82 -7.80 -8.49
CA LEU A 217 10.63 -9.01 -7.68
C LEU A 217 11.40 -10.23 -8.19
N ASP A 218 11.80 -10.24 -9.46
CA ASP A 218 12.39 -11.42 -10.12
C ASP A 218 13.85 -11.21 -10.57
N ASN A 219 14.43 -10.01 -10.39
CA ASN A 219 15.81 -9.79 -10.79
C ASN A 219 16.79 -10.03 -9.62
N GLU A 220 18.10 -10.12 -9.96
CA GLU A 220 19.15 -10.37 -8.98
C GLU A 220 19.61 -9.12 -8.21
N VAL A 221 18.97 -7.98 -8.43
CA VAL A 221 19.31 -6.73 -7.73
C VAL A 221 18.89 -6.86 -6.28
N GLY A 222 19.84 -6.91 -5.38
CA GLY A 222 19.61 -7.09 -3.96
C GLY A 222 19.12 -5.81 -3.27
N THR A 223 18.19 -5.96 -2.33
CA THR A 223 17.85 -4.90 -1.39
C THR A 223 18.85 -4.86 -0.23
N LYS A 224 19.06 -3.68 0.37
CA LYS A 224 19.85 -3.55 1.57
C LYS A 224 18.91 -3.45 2.78
N HIS A 225 19.03 -4.39 3.72
CA HIS A 225 18.25 -4.35 4.96
C HIS A 225 18.64 -3.14 5.82
N ILE A 226 17.66 -2.48 6.40
CA ILE A 226 17.82 -1.40 7.39
C ILE A 226 17.66 -2.02 8.77
N GLU A 227 18.76 -2.07 9.52
CA GLU A 227 18.69 -2.44 10.93
C GLU A 227 17.94 -1.34 11.69
N MET A 228 16.74 -1.67 12.15
CA MET A 228 15.88 -0.74 12.88
C MET A 228 15.14 -1.48 13.99
N THR A 229 15.38 -1.10 15.22
CA THR A 229 14.67 -1.57 16.39
C THR A 229 13.28 -0.93 16.48
N VAL A 230 12.41 -1.48 17.35
CA VAL A 230 11.09 -0.88 17.63
C VAL A 230 11.25 0.53 18.18
N ASP A 231 12.21 0.76 19.08
CA ASP A 231 12.44 2.08 19.70
C ASP A 231 12.89 3.12 18.67
N GLU A 232 13.77 2.76 17.74
CA GLU A 232 14.19 3.65 16.64
C GLU A 232 13.03 3.94 15.69
N PHE A 233 12.22 2.95 15.38
CA PHE A 233 11.00 3.14 14.57
C PHE A 233 10.03 4.11 15.24
N MET A 234 9.83 3.99 16.56
CA MET A 234 8.95 4.87 17.32
C MET A 234 9.41 6.32 17.32
N GLN A 235 10.73 6.60 17.21
CA GLN A 235 11.22 7.98 17.05
C GLN A 235 10.72 8.61 15.73
N TYR A 236 10.65 7.83 14.64
CA TYR A 236 10.03 8.30 13.40
C TYR A 236 8.52 8.50 13.57
N VAL A 237 7.82 7.55 14.19
CA VAL A 237 6.38 7.64 14.46
C VAL A 237 6.03 8.91 15.24
N ASP A 238 6.75 9.21 16.32
CA ASP A 238 6.53 10.39 17.16
C ASP A 238 6.81 11.68 16.37
N ARG A 239 7.87 11.69 15.57
CA ARG A 239 8.18 12.81 14.67
C ARG A 239 7.07 13.04 13.65
N TRP A 240 6.56 11.98 13.01
CA TRP A 240 5.50 12.11 12.02
C TRP A 240 4.19 12.57 12.63
N ARG A 241 3.83 12.08 13.84
CA ARG A 241 2.69 12.59 14.61
C ARG A 241 2.82 14.07 14.92
N ALA A 242 3.99 14.50 15.38
CA ALA A 242 4.26 15.90 15.68
C ALA A 242 4.14 16.80 14.44
N MET A 243 4.36 16.26 13.24
CA MET A 243 4.14 16.94 11.96
C MET A 243 2.67 16.93 11.51
N GLY A 244 1.79 16.13 12.13
CA GLY A 244 0.37 16.02 11.76
C GLY A 244 -0.03 14.74 11.04
N ALA A 245 0.86 13.75 10.92
CA ALA A 245 0.48 12.45 10.37
C ALA A 245 -0.46 11.70 11.34
N SER A 246 -1.55 11.16 10.81
CA SER A 246 -2.59 10.46 11.57
C SER A 246 -2.77 9.00 11.18
N VAL A 247 -2.25 8.57 10.03
CA VAL A 247 -2.28 7.16 9.58
C VAL A 247 -0.86 6.61 9.64
N LEU A 248 -0.60 5.70 10.57
CA LEU A 248 0.74 5.18 10.84
C LEU A 248 0.74 3.66 10.84
N GLY A 249 1.70 3.07 10.17
CA GLY A 249 1.80 1.62 10.03
C GLY A 249 3.18 1.18 9.58
N GLY A 250 3.25 0.03 8.93
CA GLY A 250 4.49 -0.51 8.40
C GLY A 250 4.26 -1.33 7.14
N CYS A 251 5.29 -1.39 6.29
CA CYS A 251 5.36 -2.20 5.09
C CYS A 251 6.38 -3.34 5.31
N CYS A 252 7.18 -3.68 4.31
CA CYS A 252 8.11 -4.80 4.35
C CYS A 252 9.07 -4.77 5.54
N GLY A 253 9.12 -5.86 6.31
CA GLY A 253 9.98 -5.99 7.48
C GLY A 253 9.44 -5.38 8.79
N ILE A 254 8.28 -4.73 8.76
CA ILE A 254 7.61 -4.17 9.94
C ILE A 254 6.55 -5.17 10.43
N GLY A 255 6.88 -5.93 11.48
CA GLY A 255 6.00 -6.96 12.03
C GLY A 255 5.04 -6.45 13.12
N PRO A 256 4.20 -7.36 13.69
CA PRO A 256 3.19 -7.00 14.68
C PRO A 256 3.73 -6.27 15.92
N SER A 257 4.96 -6.53 16.36
CA SER A 257 5.58 -5.84 17.49
C SER A 257 5.70 -4.31 17.30
N PHE A 258 5.98 -3.88 16.08
CA PHE A 258 6.03 -2.45 15.73
C PHE A 258 4.64 -1.81 15.78
N ILE A 259 3.62 -2.54 15.29
CA ILE A 259 2.22 -2.07 15.35
C ILE A 259 1.74 -2.00 16.80
N ALA A 260 2.11 -2.98 17.64
CA ALA A 260 1.79 -2.95 19.06
C ALA A 260 2.40 -1.73 19.77
N ALA A 261 3.62 -1.33 19.41
CA ALA A 261 4.25 -0.13 19.95
C ALA A 261 3.51 1.14 19.53
N ILE A 262 3.09 1.26 18.25
CA ILE A 262 2.23 2.38 17.79
C ILE A 262 0.94 2.42 18.58
N ALA A 263 0.26 1.29 18.74
CA ALA A 263 -1.03 1.20 19.45
C ALA A 263 -0.90 1.58 20.93
N ALA A 264 0.17 1.16 21.59
CA ALA A 264 0.43 1.46 23.01
C ALA A 264 0.81 2.93 23.28
N SER A 265 1.21 3.69 22.25
CA SER A 265 1.67 5.09 22.36
C SER A 265 0.57 6.13 22.06
N ARG A 266 -0.69 5.70 21.92
CA ARG A 266 -1.88 6.55 21.65
C ARG A 266 -2.38 7.26 22.90
#